data_8de30bde8fa72f2c78b095756b41fb95
#
_entry.id   8de30bde8fa72f2c78b095756b41fb95
#
_cell.length_a   1.000
_cell.length_b   1.000
_cell.length_c   1.000
_cell.angle_alpha   90.00
_cell.angle_beta   90.00
_cell.angle_gamma   90.00
#
_symmetry.space_group_name_H-M   'P 1'
#
loop_
_entity.id
_entity.type
_entity.pdbx_description
1 polymer ?
#
loop_
_entity_poly.entity_id
_entity_poly.type
_entity_poly.pdbx_seq_one_letter_code
_entity_poly.pdbx_strand_id
1 'polypeptide(L)'
;MAENTLLDGKRVLAVDDEQDVLDTLVDLLPMCELVTAPSFEKAKELLESQPFDLVILDIMGVDGYGLLEIATRKNIPAVMLTAHAWSPDNLVRSIKEGAVSYLPKEELTNIIDYLTDVLIAKKEGRDPWKSWHDRLPVSYFEKRWGAAWKDTDKQFWETFKAGLKAKRAASKKEE
;
A
#
# COMPACT_ATOMS: atom_id res chain seq x y z
N MET A 1 22.24 -3.00 -7.29
CA MET A 1 21.72 -4.19 -6.66
C MET A 1 20.43 -4.62 -7.33
N ALA A 2 20.25 -5.91 -7.55
CA ALA A 2 19.10 -6.45 -8.28
C ALA A 2 17.75 -6.07 -7.67
N GLU A 3 17.70 -5.94 -6.34
CA GLU A 3 16.47 -5.66 -5.62
C GLU A 3 15.90 -4.27 -5.88
N ASN A 4 16.76 -3.30 -6.25
CA ASN A 4 16.33 -1.92 -6.45
C ASN A 4 16.03 -1.58 -7.92
N THR A 5 16.29 -2.50 -8.85
CA THR A 5 16.13 -2.22 -10.28
C THR A 5 14.69 -1.97 -10.70
N LEU A 6 13.72 -2.60 -10.01
CA LEU A 6 12.30 -2.40 -10.32
C LEU A 6 11.80 -0.99 -9.98
N LEU A 7 12.39 -0.37 -8.97
CA LEU A 7 12.02 0.99 -8.57
C LEU A 7 12.76 2.08 -9.34
N ASP A 8 13.87 1.74 -10.00
CA ASP A 8 14.69 2.71 -10.73
C ASP A 8 13.88 3.44 -11.80
N GLY A 9 13.80 4.76 -11.70
CA GLY A 9 13.09 5.60 -12.66
C GLY A 9 11.57 5.55 -12.57
N LYS A 10 11.00 4.79 -11.62
CA LYS A 10 9.54 4.73 -11.46
C LYS A 10 9.01 6.05 -10.92
N ARG A 11 7.91 6.50 -11.50
CA ARG A 11 7.24 7.71 -11.04
C ARG A 11 6.29 7.37 -9.91
N VAL A 12 6.57 7.94 -8.74
CA VAL A 12 5.80 7.67 -7.52
C VAL A 12 5.24 8.98 -7.00
N LEU A 13 3.94 9.01 -6.73
CA LEU A 13 3.30 10.14 -6.07
C LEU A 13 3.16 9.81 -4.59
N ALA A 14 3.68 10.67 -3.72
CA ALA A 14 3.54 10.55 -2.28
C ALA A 14 2.68 11.69 -1.75
N VAL A 15 1.61 11.34 -1.03
CA VAL A 15 0.63 12.30 -0.52
C VAL A 15 0.52 12.19 1.00
N ASP A 16 0.86 13.26 1.70
CA ASP A 16 0.78 13.35 3.16
C ASP A 16 0.77 14.83 3.53
N ASP A 17 -0.04 15.21 4.52
CA ASP A 17 -0.07 16.59 5.00
C ASP A 17 1.08 16.92 5.97
N GLU A 18 1.81 15.89 6.42
CA GLU A 18 3.01 16.06 7.25
C GLU A 18 4.25 16.18 6.36
N GLN A 19 4.85 17.37 6.31
CA GLN A 19 6.03 17.62 5.47
C GLN A 19 7.20 16.70 5.85
N ASP A 20 7.35 16.39 7.12
CA ASP A 20 8.44 15.50 7.58
C ASP A 20 8.33 14.10 6.97
N VAL A 21 7.12 13.60 6.78
CA VAL A 21 6.90 12.30 6.12
C VAL A 21 7.30 12.37 4.65
N LEU A 22 6.90 13.43 3.95
CA LEU A 22 7.26 13.63 2.55
C LEU A 22 8.78 13.74 2.39
N ASP A 23 9.44 14.48 3.26
CA ASP A 23 10.90 14.63 3.23
C ASP A 23 11.60 13.29 3.48
N THR A 24 11.08 12.49 4.41
CA THR A 24 11.62 11.16 4.68
C THR A 24 11.48 10.25 3.46
N LEU A 25 10.35 10.30 2.77
CA LEU A 25 10.14 9.50 1.56
C LEU A 25 11.11 9.92 0.44
N VAL A 26 11.36 11.22 0.29
CA VAL A 26 12.36 11.73 -0.67
C VAL A 26 13.73 11.12 -0.37
N ASP A 27 14.12 11.09 0.89
CA ASP A 27 15.42 10.54 1.31
C ASP A 27 15.50 9.02 1.11
N LEU A 28 14.38 8.30 1.32
CA LEU A 28 14.35 6.84 1.22
C LEU A 28 14.23 6.34 -0.22
N LEU A 29 13.73 7.16 -1.14
CA LEU A 29 13.45 6.75 -2.52
C LEU A 29 14.21 7.56 -3.58
N PRO A 30 15.56 7.71 -3.43
CA PRO A 30 16.33 8.49 -4.40
C PRO A 30 16.37 7.87 -5.79
N MET A 31 16.11 6.56 -5.91
CA MET A 31 16.07 5.84 -7.19
C MET A 31 14.80 6.13 -7.99
N CYS A 32 13.75 6.63 -7.34
CA CYS A 32 12.46 6.93 -7.98
C CYS A 32 12.39 8.38 -8.44
N GLU A 33 11.51 8.62 -9.41
CA GLU A 33 11.05 9.97 -9.74
C GLU A 33 9.89 10.30 -8.79
N LEU A 34 10.22 10.80 -7.61
CA LEU A 34 9.22 11.02 -6.56
C LEU A 34 8.61 12.42 -6.68
N VAL A 35 7.29 12.47 -6.78
CA VAL A 35 6.51 13.71 -6.75
C VAL A 35 5.73 13.73 -5.45
N THR A 36 5.75 14.84 -4.73
CA THR A 36 5.05 14.95 -3.45
C THR A 36 3.88 15.91 -3.55
N ALA A 37 2.84 15.64 -2.76
CA ALA A 37 1.66 16.50 -2.67
C ALA A 37 1.22 16.57 -1.21
N PRO A 38 1.03 17.79 -0.66
CA PRO A 38 0.64 17.96 0.74
C PRO A 38 -0.87 17.98 0.98
N SER A 39 -1.67 17.88 -0.07
CA SER A 39 -3.13 18.02 0.03
C SER A 39 -3.87 17.14 -0.98
N PHE A 40 -5.14 16.92 -0.70
CA PHE A 40 -6.04 16.21 -1.62
C PHE A 40 -6.10 16.89 -2.98
N GLU A 41 -6.31 18.19 -3.01
CA GLU A 41 -6.49 18.97 -4.25
C GLU A 41 -5.25 18.87 -5.14
N LYS A 42 -4.07 19.02 -4.56
CA LYS A 42 -2.82 18.91 -5.32
C LYS A 42 -2.59 17.49 -5.83
N ALA A 43 -2.84 16.49 -5.01
CA ALA A 43 -2.70 15.08 -5.41
C ALA A 43 -3.67 14.73 -6.54
N LYS A 44 -4.92 15.17 -6.42
CA LYS A 44 -5.95 14.94 -7.46
C LYS A 44 -5.52 15.54 -8.78
N GLU A 45 -5.06 16.80 -8.77
CA GLU A 45 -4.56 17.49 -9.96
C GLU A 45 -3.44 16.70 -10.62
N LEU A 46 -2.47 16.24 -9.83
CA LEU A 46 -1.34 15.47 -10.35
C LEU A 46 -1.77 14.12 -10.92
N LEU A 47 -2.67 13.41 -10.23
CA LEU A 47 -3.19 12.12 -10.71
C LEU A 47 -3.96 12.26 -12.03
N GLU A 48 -4.66 13.37 -12.22
CA GLU A 48 -5.46 13.62 -13.43
C GLU A 48 -4.60 14.08 -14.61
N SER A 49 -3.46 14.71 -14.33
CA SER A 49 -2.64 15.36 -15.37
C SER A 49 -1.36 14.62 -15.74
N GLN A 50 -0.88 13.70 -14.90
CA GLN A 50 0.40 13.02 -15.09
C GLN A 50 0.30 11.53 -14.86
N PRO A 51 1.13 10.70 -15.53
CA PRO A 51 1.17 9.26 -15.27
C PRO A 51 2.01 8.96 -14.03
N PHE A 52 1.60 7.94 -13.27
CA PHE A 52 2.36 7.42 -12.14
C PHE A 52 2.36 5.90 -12.16
N ASP A 53 3.46 5.32 -11.70
CA ASP A 53 3.60 3.86 -11.55
C ASP A 53 3.08 3.36 -10.22
N LEU A 54 3.16 4.20 -9.19
CA LEU A 54 2.73 3.92 -7.82
C LEU A 54 2.26 5.20 -7.14
N VAL A 55 1.35 5.06 -6.17
CA VAL A 55 0.99 6.17 -5.28
C VAL A 55 1.03 5.72 -3.83
N ILE A 56 1.55 6.57 -2.96
CA ILE A 56 1.60 6.38 -1.52
C ILE A 56 0.65 7.39 -0.90
N LEU A 57 -0.37 6.94 -0.19
CA LEU A 57 -1.46 7.79 0.29
C LEU A 57 -1.58 7.73 1.80
N ASP A 58 -1.46 8.87 2.47
CA ASP A 58 -1.83 9.01 3.87
C ASP A 58 -3.35 8.89 3.99
N ILE A 59 -3.84 8.11 4.97
CA ILE A 59 -5.28 7.90 5.15
C ILE A 59 -5.96 9.15 5.68
N MET A 60 -5.38 9.76 6.73
CA MET A 60 -5.94 10.93 7.38
C MET A 60 -5.28 12.20 6.83
N GLY A 61 -5.98 13.32 6.94
CA GLY A 61 -5.43 14.63 6.58
C GLY A 61 -5.51 15.01 5.12
N VAL A 62 -5.52 14.03 4.21
CA VAL A 62 -5.55 14.27 2.76
C VAL A 62 -6.68 13.54 2.04
N ASP A 63 -7.65 13.00 2.79
CA ASP A 63 -8.70 12.13 2.25
C ASP A 63 -8.10 11.01 1.37
N GLY A 64 -7.27 10.18 2.02
CA GLY A 64 -6.57 9.09 1.32
C GLY A 64 -7.50 8.12 0.59
N TYR A 65 -8.69 7.86 1.13
CA TYR A 65 -9.65 6.97 0.46
C TYR A 65 -10.26 7.59 -0.80
N GLY A 66 -10.48 8.90 -0.82
CA GLY A 66 -10.90 9.58 -2.05
C GLY A 66 -9.84 9.49 -3.14
N LEU A 67 -8.58 9.64 -2.77
CA LEU A 67 -7.45 9.48 -3.69
C LEU A 67 -7.28 8.03 -4.13
N LEU A 68 -7.51 7.08 -3.22
CA LEU A 68 -7.47 5.65 -3.55
C LEU A 68 -8.49 5.30 -4.65
N GLU A 69 -9.69 5.86 -4.58
CA GLU A 69 -10.70 5.66 -5.60
C GLU A 69 -10.20 6.14 -6.98
N ILE A 70 -9.59 7.30 -7.03
CA ILE A 70 -9.03 7.85 -8.27
C ILE A 70 -7.91 6.95 -8.81
N ALA A 71 -6.97 6.55 -7.95
CA ALA A 71 -5.85 5.69 -8.35
C ALA A 71 -6.34 4.34 -8.85
N THR A 72 -7.30 3.72 -8.15
CA THR A 72 -7.87 2.42 -8.53
C THR A 72 -8.56 2.49 -9.89
N ARG A 73 -9.32 3.55 -10.12
CA ARG A 73 -10.00 3.78 -11.40
C ARG A 73 -9.01 3.92 -12.55
N LYS A 74 -7.83 4.44 -12.28
CA LYS A 74 -6.76 4.62 -13.27
C LYS A 74 -5.78 3.44 -13.34
N ASN A 75 -6.03 2.39 -12.57
CA ASN A 75 -5.15 1.20 -12.47
C ASN A 75 -3.75 1.54 -11.96
N ILE A 76 -3.64 2.52 -11.07
CA ILE A 76 -2.39 2.88 -10.42
C ILE A 76 -2.35 2.18 -9.06
N PRO A 77 -1.35 1.30 -8.80
CA PRO A 77 -1.24 0.64 -7.50
C PRO A 77 -1.08 1.66 -6.37
N ALA A 78 -1.90 1.54 -5.32
CA ALA A 78 -1.91 2.46 -4.20
C ALA A 78 -1.53 1.77 -2.90
N VAL A 79 -0.54 2.31 -2.21
CA VAL A 79 -0.09 1.88 -0.88
C VAL A 79 -0.63 2.87 0.14
N MET A 80 -1.39 2.38 1.12
CA MET A 80 -1.92 3.24 2.18
C MET A 80 -0.89 3.39 3.28
N LEU A 81 -0.71 4.60 3.77
CA LEU A 81 0.25 4.95 4.81
C LEU A 81 -0.51 5.49 6.02
N THR A 82 -0.22 5.00 7.21
CA THR A 82 -1.01 5.36 8.39
C THR A 82 -0.18 5.46 9.67
N ALA A 83 -0.48 6.47 10.47
CA ALA A 83 -0.05 6.58 11.86
C ALA A 83 -1.26 6.58 12.79
N HIS A 84 -2.16 7.54 12.58
CA HIS A 84 -3.32 7.75 13.45
C HIS A 84 -4.53 6.89 13.07
N ALA A 85 -4.59 6.45 11.82
CA ALA A 85 -5.66 5.60 11.32
C ALA A 85 -5.31 4.11 11.33
N TRP A 86 -4.29 3.71 12.10
CA TRP A 86 -3.87 2.32 12.23
C TRP A 86 -4.89 1.54 13.05
N SER A 87 -5.82 0.89 12.37
CA SER A 87 -6.90 0.11 12.98
C SER A 87 -7.32 -1.05 12.09
N PRO A 88 -7.93 -2.11 12.66
CA PRO A 88 -8.48 -3.21 11.84
C PRO A 88 -9.49 -2.73 10.81
N ASP A 89 -10.36 -1.78 11.18
CA ASP A 89 -11.39 -1.26 10.29
C ASP A 89 -10.79 -0.54 9.09
N ASN A 90 -9.75 0.26 9.29
CA ASN A 90 -9.07 0.94 8.19
C ASN A 90 -8.30 -0.03 7.30
N LEU A 91 -7.73 -1.09 7.88
CA LEU A 91 -7.08 -2.14 7.08
C LEU A 91 -8.10 -2.84 6.18
N VAL A 92 -9.23 -3.26 6.74
CA VAL A 92 -10.30 -3.91 5.98
C VAL A 92 -10.82 -2.99 4.88
N ARG A 93 -11.08 -1.73 5.20
CA ARG A 93 -11.54 -0.73 4.24
C ARG A 93 -10.54 -0.54 3.09
N SER A 94 -9.26 -0.43 3.42
CA SER A 94 -8.20 -0.27 2.42
C SER A 94 -8.18 -1.43 1.44
N ILE A 95 -8.27 -2.67 1.95
CA ILE A 95 -8.31 -3.86 1.11
C ILE A 95 -9.55 -3.86 0.20
N LYS A 96 -10.73 -3.59 0.78
CA LYS A 96 -12.00 -3.60 0.05
C LYS A 96 -12.06 -2.53 -1.04
N GLU A 97 -11.47 -1.36 -0.79
CA GLU A 97 -11.51 -0.24 -1.74
C GLU A 97 -10.39 -0.27 -2.78
N GLY A 98 -9.55 -1.31 -2.76
CA GLY A 98 -8.61 -1.58 -3.84
C GLY A 98 -7.15 -1.24 -3.58
N ALA A 99 -6.76 -0.89 -2.36
CA ALA A 99 -5.35 -0.68 -2.03
C ALA A 99 -4.57 -2.00 -2.21
N VAL A 100 -3.30 -1.90 -2.56
CA VAL A 100 -2.44 -3.07 -2.77
C VAL A 100 -1.49 -3.32 -1.61
N SER A 101 -1.40 -2.39 -0.66
CA SER A 101 -0.59 -2.54 0.55
C SER A 101 -1.04 -1.52 1.60
N TYR A 102 -0.62 -1.75 2.83
CA TYR A 102 -1.01 -0.93 3.99
C TYR A 102 0.20 -0.88 4.93
N LEU A 103 0.78 0.31 5.08
CA LEU A 103 2.05 0.48 5.77
C LEU A 103 1.91 1.40 6.97
N PRO A 104 2.20 0.93 8.20
CA PRO A 104 2.29 1.85 9.33
C PRO A 104 3.50 2.77 9.17
N LYS A 105 3.35 4.04 9.53
CA LYS A 105 4.43 5.03 9.39
C LYS A 105 5.69 4.65 10.17
N GLU A 106 5.56 3.85 11.24
CA GLU A 106 6.72 3.35 12.00
C GLU A 106 7.57 2.36 11.18
N GLU A 107 7.02 1.78 10.10
CA GLU A 107 7.72 0.88 9.19
C GLU A 107 8.26 1.59 7.94
N LEU A 108 8.25 2.92 7.94
CA LEU A 108 8.61 3.71 6.76
C LEU A 108 10.02 3.42 6.25
N THR A 109 10.95 3.07 7.14
CA THR A 109 12.33 2.71 6.75
C THR A 109 12.38 1.47 5.85
N ASN A 110 11.34 0.66 5.84
CA ASN A 110 11.23 -0.54 5.01
C ASN A 110 10.40 -0.32 3.73
N ILE A 111 10.10 0.94 3.38
CA ILE A 111 9.22 1.28 2.25
C ILE A 111 9.68 0.66 0.93
N ILE A 112 10.99 0.58 0.69
CA ILE A 112 11.54 0.00 -0.54
C ILE A 112 11.06 -1.44 -0.72
N ASP A 113 11.09 -2.23 0.35
CA ASP A 113 10.66 -3.64 0.30
C ASP A 113 9.18 -3.76 -0.04
N TYR A 114 8.33 -2.93 0.58
CA TYR A 114 6.88 -2.94 0.32
C TYR A 114 6.57 -2.55 -1.12
N LEU A 115 7.21 -1.50 -1.63
CA LEU A 115 6.99 -1.05 -3.00
C LEU A 115 7.52 -2.06 -4.02
N THR A 116 8.66 -2.66 -3.75
CA THR A 116 9.23 -3.71 -4.61
C THR A 116 8.29 -4.91 -4.69
N ASP A 117 7.74 -5.36 -3.56
CA ASP A 117 6.78 -6.46 -3.52
C ASP A 117 5.54 -6.16 -4.36
N VAL A 118 5.04 -4.94 -4.29
CA VAL A 118 3.87 -4.50 -5.09
C VAL A 118 4.17 -4.58 -6.58
N LEU A 119 5.34 -4.10 -7.00
CA LEU A 119 5.74 -4.14 -8.41
C LEU A 119 5.97 -5.55 -8.91
N ILE A 120 6.59 -6.41 -8.09
CA ILE A 120 6.78 -7.83 -8.42
C ILE A 120 5.42 -8.51 -8.59
N ALA A 121 4.51 -8.30 -7.67
CA ALA A 121 3.17 -8.88 -7.73
C ALA A 121 2.43 -8.46 -9.00
N LYS A 122 2.50 -7.18 -9.36
CA LYS A 122 1.89 -6.64 -10.57
C LYS A 122 2.50 -7.27 -11.83
N LYS A 123 3.82 -7.35 -11.87
CA LYS A 123 4.55 -7.94 -13.01
C LYS A 123 4.22 -9.41 -13.20
N GLU A 124 4.09 -10.16 -12.11
CA GLU A 124 3.87 -11.61 -12.14
C GLU A 124 2.39 -12.00 -12.05
N GLY A 125 1.47 -11.03 -11.95
CA GLY A 125 0.05 -11.30 -11.82
C GLY A 125 -0.33 -11.96 -10.51
N ARG A 126 0.44 -11.71 -9.43
CA ARG A 126 0.19 -12.27 -8.11
C ARG A 126 -0.61 -11.31 -7.23
N ASP A 127 -1.19 -11.87 -6.16
CA ASP A 127 -1.88 -11.06 -5.16
C ASP A 127 -0.84 -10.32 -4.30
N PRO A 128 -0.84 -8.97 -4.31
CA PRO A 128 0.14 -8.21 -3.52
C PRO A 128 -0.03 -8.38 -2.01
N TRP A 129 -1.23 -8.74 -1.55
CA TRP A 129 -1.51 -8.89 -0.11
C TRP A 129 -0.83 -10.11 0.50
N LYS A 130 -0.44 -11.08 -0.30
CA LYS A 130 0.30 -12.23 0.21
C LYS A 130 1.68 -11.83 0.74
N SER A 131 2.45 -11.07 -0.04
CA SER A 131 3.76 -10.56 0.39
C SER A 131 3.61 -9.64 1.58
N TRP A 132 2.59 -8.80 1.59
CA TRP A 132 2.28 -7.93 2.71
C TRP A 132 2.04 -8.73 4.00
N HIS A 133 1.25 -9.80 3.91
CA HIS A 133 0.95 -10.68 5.05
C HIS A 133 2.21 -11.36 5.57
N ASP A 134 3.13 -11.72 4.69
CA ASP A 134 4.39 -12.34 5.08
C ASP A 134 5.31 -11.37 5.83
N ARG A 135 5.26 -10.07 5.49
CA ARG A 135 6.07 -9.04 6.17
C ARG A 135 5.50 -8.61 7.51
N LEU A 136 4.17 -8.63 7.64
CA LEU A 136 3.48 -8.23 8.87
C LEU A 136 2.68 -9.42 9.40
N PRO A 137 3.31 -10.32 10.19
CA PRO A 137 2.63 -11.51 10.68
C PRO A 137 1.54 -11.19 11.71
N VAL A 138 0.67 -12.16 11.96
CA VAL A 138 -0.45 -12.03 12.89
C VAL A 138 -0.01 -11.51 14.26
N SER A 139 1.17 -11.95 14.74
CA SER A 139 1.71 -11.49 16.03
C SER A 139 1.94 -9.98 16.09
N TYR A 140 2.27 -9.35 14.96
CA TYR A 140 2.42 -7.90 14.88
C TYR A 140 1.12 -7.17 15.19
N PHE A 141 0.02 -7.66 14.64
CA PHE A 141 -1.31 -7.08 14.84
C PHE A 141 -1.86 -7.34 16.25
N GLU A 142 -1.63 -8.54 16.76
CA GLU A 142 -2.08 -8.91 18.11
C GLU A 142 -1.44 -8.02 19.18
N LYS A 143 -0.20 -7.64 19.01
CA LYS A 143 0.49 -6.71 19.90
C LYS A 143 -0.17 -5.33 19.95
N ARG A 144 -0.73 -4.88 18.82
CA ARG A 144 -1.29 -3.53 18.70
C ARG A 144 -2.77 -3.46 18.98
N TRP A 145 -3.51 -4.49 18.56
CA TRP A 145 -4.98 -4.49 18.57
C TRP A 145 -5.58 -5.51 19.51
N GLY A 146 -4.76 -6.36 20.16
CA GLY A 146 -5.21 -7.46 21.01
C GLY A 146 -5.53 -8.71 20.20
N ALA A 147 -5.64 -9.86 20.89
CA ALA A 147 -5.80 -11.15 20.23
C ALA A 147 -7.12 -11.31 19.47
N ALA A 148 -8.15 -10.54 19.82
CA ALA A 148 -9.49 -10.65 19.22
C ALA A 148 -9.72 -9.68 18.06
N TRP A 149 -8.68 -9.05 17.52
CA TRP A 149 -8.84 -8.02 16.47
C TRP A 149 -9.54 -8.53 15.20
N LYS A 150 -9.37 -9.82 14.87
CA LYS A 150 -10.01 -10.41 13.69
C LYS A 150 -11.51 -10.64 13.89
N ASP A 151 -11.97 -10.66 15.13
CA ASP A 151 -13.38 -10.93 15.44
C ASP A 151 -14.29 -9.77 15.03
N THR A 152 -13.72 -8.57 14.83
CA THR A 152 -14.48 -7.38 14.39
C THR A 152 -15.06 -7.53 12.99
N ASP A 153 -14.42 -8.34 12.13
CA ASP A 153 -14.96 -8.66 10.80
C ASP A 153 -14.50 -10.06 10.39
N LYS A 154 -14.98 -11.04 11.13
CA LYS A 154 -14.57 -12.43 11.00
C LYS A 154 -14.80 -13.00 9.60
N GLN A 155 -15.95 -12.70 9.02
CA GLN A 155 -16.31 -13.17 7.68
C GLN A 155 -15.35 -12.62 6.62
N PHE A 156 -14.98 -11.35 6.72
CA PHE A 156 -14.02 -10.73 5.80
C PHE A 156 -12.67 -11.47 5.87
N TRP A 157 -12.15 -11.71 7.08
CA TRP A 157 -10.84 -12.34 7.25
C TRP A 157 -10.81 -13.77 6.74
N GLU A 158 -11.88 -14.52 6.94
CA GLU A 158 -12.00 -15.88 6.41
C GLU A 158 -11.97 -15.87 4.88
N THR A 159 -12.74 -14.98 4.25
CA THR A 159 -12.77 -14.82 2.81
C THR A 159 -11.42 -14.36 2.26
N PHE A 160 -10.76 -13.43 2.94
CA PHE A 160 -9.45 -12.92 2.55
C PHE A 160 -8.41 -14.03 2.54
N LYS A 161 -8.34 -14.84 3.59
CA LYS A 161 -7.42 -15.98 3.68
C LYS A 161 -7.70 -17.04 2.61
N ALA A 162 -8.96 -17.34 2.36
CA ALA A 162 -9.36 -18.28 1.32
C ALA A 162 -8.95 -17.77 -0.06
N GLY A 163 -9.11 -16.47 -0.32
CA GLY A 163 -8.69 -15.83 -1.56
C GLY A 163 -7.19 -15.94 -1.80
N LEU A 164 -6.38 -15.71 -0.76
CA LEU A 164 -4.92 -15.86 -0.87
C LEU A 164 -4.52 -17.29 -1.22
N LYS A 165 -5.14 -18.27 -0.60
CA LYS A 165 -4.90 -19.70 -0.87
C LYS A 165 -5.32 -20.10 -2.28
N ALA A 166 -6.49 -19.64 -2.74
CA ALA A 166 -7.02 -19.94 -4.06
C ALA A 166 -6.12 -19.35 -5.17
N LYS A 167 -5.69 -18.10 -5.04
CA LYS A 167 -4.77 -17.47 -6.00
C LYS A 167 -3.43 -18.18 -6.04
N ARG A 168 -2.93 -18.64 -4.90
CA ARG A 168 -1.69 -19.40 -4.84
C ARG A 168 -1.81 -20.74 -5.58
N ALA A 169 -2.94 -21.45 -5.42
CA ALA A 169 -3.21 -22.70 -6.10
C ALA A 169 -3.32 -22.51 -7.61
N ALA A 170 -4.04 -21.46 -8.05
CA ALA A 170 -4.18 -21.12 -9.47
C ALA A 170 -2.83 -20.76 -10.11
N SER A 171 -2.01 -19.98 -9.41
CA SER A 171 -0.67 -19.60 -9.86
C SER A 171 0.22 -20.82 -10.06
N LYS A 172 0.14 -21.83 -9.17
CA LYS A 172 0.90 -23.06 -9.29
C LYS A 172 0.44 -23.93 -10.46
N LYS A 173 -0.85 -23.89 -10.82
CA LYS A 173 -1.39 -24.66 -11.95
C LYS A 173 -1.01 -24.07 -13.29
N GLU A 174 -0.73 -22.78 -13.37
CA GLU A 174 -0.32 -22.11 -14.61
C GLU A 174 1.16 -22.28 -14.93
N GLU A 175 1.94 -22.70 -13.95
CA GLU A 175 3.34 -23.04 -14.13
C GLU A 175 3.48 -24.49 -14.63
#